data_98408be8b44caf0af774955f3d376cb8
#
_entry.id   98408be8b44caf0af774955f3d376cb8
#
_cell.length_a   1.000
_cell.length_b   1.000
_cell.length_c   1.000
_cell.angle_alpha   90.00
_cell.angle_beta   90.00
_cell.angle_gamma   90.00
#
_symmetry.space_group_name_H-M   'P 1'
#
loop_
_entity.id
_entity.type
_entity.pdbx_description
1 polymer ?
#
loop_
_entity_poly.entity_id
_entity_poly.type
_entity_poly.pdbx_seq_one_letter_code
_entity_poly.pdbx_strand_id
1 'polypeptide(L)'
;MRKRLLALGLAGIMAASAALTGCSGSNGAAETKSEAAQTEGSEGGKTVITFWNGFTGSDKDTLEALVQKYNDTNDKNIEVQMNIMPWDSLYQKLATVLPVGEGPDILAFAPERLGTYAEPGALAPVDDAYADGIIDESVVPDALKDNLKWKGTYYGVPMNFATLLLYYNKTIFTEAGLDPETPPATWDELEQYAEQIVEKTGKYGFDMAVKETTPMWCIMLWGNGGDFIKDGKAVFNSPENVETITRW
;
A
#
# COMPACT_ATOMS: atom_id res chain seq x y z
N MET A 1 51.30 -30.05 -22.49
CA MET A 1 52.52 -29.22 -22.49
C MET A 1 52.26 -27.96 -21.68
N ARG A 2 52.99 -27.83 -20.59
CA ARG A 2 53.61 -26.60 -20.01
C ARG A 2 52.63 -25.46 -19.67
N LYS A 3 52.61 -24.89 -18.51
CA LYS A 3 53.35 -24.82 -17.22
C LYS A 3 52.57 -23.75 -16.44
N ARG A 4 52.10 -23.95 -15.23
CA ARG A 4 52.72 -23.71 -13.92
C ARG A 4 53.26 -22.30 -13.67
N LEU A 5 52.77 -21.80 -12.52
CA LEU A 5 53.40 -20.87 -11.55
C LEU A 5 53.12 -19.37 -11.79
N LEU A 6 52.60 -18.62 -10.85
CA LEU A 6 53.23 -18.21 -9.59
C LEU A 6 52.18 -17.68 -8.59
N ALA A 7 52.35 -18.14 -7.40
CA ALA A 7 51.77 -17.67 -6.15
C ALA A 7 52.68 -16.63 -5.51
N LEU A 8 52.24 -16.11 -4.39
CA LEU A 8 52.89 -15.20 -3.42
C LEU A 8 52.82 -13.72 -3.81
N GLY A 9 52.38 -12.83 -2.98
CA GLY A 9 52.30 -12.64 -1.55
C GLY A 9 52.20 -11.17 -1.30
N LEU A 10 51.52 -10.76 -0.32
CA LEU A 10 51.98 -9.80 0.70
C LEU A 10 50.87 -9.52 1.69
N ALA A 11 51.09 -10.07 2.84
CA ALA A 11 50.43 -9.66 4.07
C ALA A 11 51.11 -8.38 4.61
N GLY A 12 50.35 -7.59 5.31
CA GLY A 12 50.85 -6.66 6.31
C GLY A 12 50.98 -5.22 5.85
N ILE A 13 50.21 -4.36 6.47
CA ILE A 13 50.67 -3.27 7.33
C ILE A 13 49.50 -2.80 8.16
N MET A 14 49.59 -3.10 9.46
CA MET A 14 48.84 -2.43 10.51
C MET A 14 49.51 -1.10 10.86
N ALA A 15 48.72 -0.27 11.45
CA ALA A 15 49.03 0.70 12.50
C ALA A 15 49.05 2.19 12.13
N ALA A 16 48.09 2.84 12.76
CA ALA A 16 48.22 4.04 13.56
C ALA A 16 48.56 5.37 12.88
N SER A 17 47.62 6.27 12.96
CA SER A 17 47.96 7.66 13.34
C SER A 17 46.75 8.34 13.98
N ALA A 18 46.94 8.83 15.18
CA ALA A 18 46.02 9.57 16.04
C ALA A 18 45.96 11.02 15.60
N ALA A 19 44.81 11.62 15.90
CA ALA A 19 44.54 12.99 16.33
C ALA A 19 45.16 14.15 15.56
N LEU A 20 44.28 14.96 14.98
CA LEU A 20 44.42 16.42 14.99
C LEU A 20 43.05 17.08 15.09
N THR A 21 42.86 17.75 16.20
CA THR A 21 41.80 18.70 16.53
C THR A 21 41.81 19.90 15.60
N GLY A 22 40.65 20.35 15.18
CA GLY A 22 40.47 21.62 14.47
C GLY A 22 39.01 22.03 14.44
N CYS A 23 38.60 22.91 15.36
CA CYS A 23 37.33 23.62 15.36
C CYS A 23 37.21 24.58 14.18
N SER A 24 36.05 24.69 13.55
CA SER A 24 35.27 25.92 13.37
C SER A 24 34.21 25.81 12.29
N GLY A 25 32.97 26.25 12.58
CA GLY A 25 32.05 26.93 11.65
C GLY A 25 30.89 26.15 11.08
N SER A 26 29.77 26.23 11.80
CA SER A 26 28.36 26.28 11.37
C SER A 26 28.00 26.05 9.89
N ASN A 27 27.17 25.05 9.57
CA ASN A 27 25.84 25.22 9.02
C ASN A 27 25.10 23.88 9.02
N GLY A 28 23.86 23.90 9.47
CA GLY A 28 23.03 22.72 9.67
C GLY A 28 22.62 22.04 8.36
N ALA A 29 22.87 20.76 8.30
CA ALA A 29 22.11 19.80 7.52
C ALA A 29 21.77 18.69 8.49
N ALA A 30 20.49 18.50 8.74
CA ALA A 30 19.99 17.42 9.58
C ALA A 30 20.22 16.10 8.84
N GLU A 31 21.24 15.38 9.19
CA GLU A 31 21.39 13.97 8.85
C GLU A 31 20.42 13.18 9.72
N THR A 32 19.33 12.74 9.10
CA THR A 32 18.44 11.73 9.68
C THR A 32 19.23 10.42 9.72
N LYS A 33 19.80 10.09 10.87
CA LYS A 33 20.29 8.74 11.14
C LYS A 33 19.11 7.79 11.08
N SER A 34 19.10 6.93 10.09
CA SER A 34 18.30 5.71 10.05
C SER A 34 18.80 4.81 11.20
N GLU A 35 18.10 4.79 12.30
CA GLU A 35 18.25 3.74 13.30
C GLU A 35 17.61 2.47 12.73
N ALA A 36 18.46 1.55 12.32
CA ALA A 36 18.07 0.16 12.18
C ALA A 36 17.67 -0.33 13.57
N ALA A 37 16.37 -0.61 13.76
CA ALA A 37 15.88 -1.22 14.97
C ALA A 37 16.46 -2.63 15.08
N GLN A 38 17.52 -2.78 15.85
CA GLN A 38 17.97 -4.08 16.35
C GLN A 38 16.91 -4.53 17.36
N THR A 39 16.39 -5.71 17.15
CA THR A 39 15.60 -6.46 18.13
C THR A 39 16.50 -6.83 19.29
N GLU A 40 16.66 -5.95 20.26
CA GLU A 40 17.20 -6.29 21.57
C GLU A 40 16.10 -6.97 22.39
N GLY A 41 16.37 -8.19 22.83
CA GLY A 41 15.49 -8.96 23.69
C GLY A 41 15.12 -8.19 24.95
N SER A 42 13.82 -8.06 25.17
CA SER A 42 13.19 -7.37 26.29
C SER A 42 13.58 -8.01 27.62
N GLU A 43 14.34 -7.31 28.43
CA GLU A 43 14.32 -7.50 29.88
C GLU A 43 13.04 -6.86 30.44
N GLY A 44 12.00 -7.67 30.60
CA GLY A 44 10.75 -7.20 31.21
C GLY A 44 9.47 -7.84 30.67
N GLY A 45 9.58 -8.83 29.82
CA GLY A 45 8.51 -9.81 29.59
C GLY A 45 7.42 -9.46 28.58
N LYS A 46 7.38 -8.31 27.90
CA LYS A 46 6.39 -8.07 26.82
C LYS A 46 6.90 -8.62 25.48
N THR A 47 6.03 -9.32 24.76
CA THR A 47 6.27 -9.66 23.36
C THR A 47 5.94 -8.46 22.49
N VAL A 48 6.93 -7.93 21.78
CA VAL A 48 6.73 -6.81 20.85
C VAL A 48 6.35 -7.35 19.48
N ILE A 49 5.28 -6.82 18.90
CA ILE A 49 4.81 -7.12 17.54
C ILE A 49 4.83 -5.84 16.74
N THR A 50 5.53 -5.84 15.61
CA THR A 50 5.62 -4.71 14.71
C THR A 50 4.48 -4.74 13.70
N PHE A 51 3.79 -3.59 13.54
CA PHE A 51 2.70 -3.43 12.58
C PHE A 51 3.01 -2.29 11.61
N TRP A 52 3.26 -2.62 10.33
CA TRP A 52 3.52 -1.62 9.29
C TRP A 52 2.29 -1.36 8.46
N ASN A 53 2.00 -0.07 8.22
CA ASN A 53 0.85 0.34 7.45
C ASN A 53 1.07 1.69 6.75
N GLY A 54 0.17 2.01 5.81
CA GLY A 54 0.21 3.24 5.01
C GLY A 54 -0.86 4.26 5.35
N PHE A 55 -1.59 4.11 6.45
CA PHE A 55 -2.68 4.99 6.85
C PHE A 55 -2.15 6.31 7.42
N THR A 56 -1.85 7.26 6.52
CA THR A 56 -1.31 8.58 6.85
C THR A 56 -2.37 9.69 6.84
N GLY A 57 -3.61 9.34 6.49
CA GLY A 57 -4.76 10.24 6.40
C GLY A 57 -5.51 10.43 7.73
N SER A 58 -6.79 10.77 7.63
CA SER A 58 -7.68 10.99 8.79
C SER A 58 -7.98 9.72 9.59
N ASP A 59 -7.71 8.57 9.04
CA ASP A 59 -7.84 7.24 9.65
C ASP A 59 -6.68 6.89 10.61
N LYS A 60 -5.55 7.60 10.50
CA LYS A 60 -4.36 7.39 11.32
C LYS A 60 -4.67 7.44 12.81
N ASP A 61 -5.26 8.53 13.27
CA ASP A 61 -5.52 8.76 14.70
C ASP A 61 -6.46 7.70 15.29
N THR A 62 -7.44 7.24 14.48
CA THR A 62 -8.35 6.16 14.87
C THR A 62 -7.61 4.84 15.03
N LEU A 63 -6.73 4.51 14.10
CA LEU A 63 -5.95 3.27 14.15
C LEU A 63 -4.96 3.29 15.32
N GLU A 64 -4.28 4.41 15.54
CA GLU A 64 -3.40 4.60 16.69
C GLU A 64 -4.14 4.42 18.02
N ALA A 65 -5.34 4.98 18.14
CA ALA A 65 -6.18 4.82 19.32
C ALA A 65 -6.61 3.35 19.55
N LEU A 66 -6.93 2.62 18.48
CA LEU A 66 -7.28 1.20 18.57
C LEU A 66 -6.08 0.35 19.02
N VAL A 67 -4.91 0.57 18.46
CA VAL A 67 -3.67 -0.12 18.87
C VAL A 67 -3.31 0.21 20.30
N GLN A 68 -3.39 1.48 20.70
CA GLN A 68 -3.13 1.90 22.08
C GLN A 68 -4.10 1.22 23.05
N LYS A 69 -5.41 1.19 22.71
CA LYS A 69 -6.41 0.48 23.51
C LYS A 69 -6.06 -1.00 23.68
N TYR A 70 -5.64 -1.67 22.60
CA TYR A 70 -5.19 -3.06 22.67
C TYR A 70 -3.99 -3.21 23.61
N ASN A 71 -2.97 -2.38 23.48
CA ASN A 71 -1.76 -2.39 24.29
C ASN A 71 -2.08 -2.19 25.79
N ASP A 72 -3.08 -1.35 26.11
CA ASP A 72 -3.46 -1.05 27.49
C ASP A 72 -4.34 -2.15 28.12
N THR A 73 -5.07 -2.93 27.30
CA THR A 73 -6.12 -3.82 27.82
C THR A 73 -5.85 -5.29 27.59
N ASN A 74 -4.85 -5.67 26.75
CA ASN A 74 -4.57 -7.09 26.55
C ASN A 74 -3.92 -7.73 27.78
N ASP A 75 -4.28 -8.99 28.06
CA ASP A 75 -3.75 -9.80 29.14
C ASP A 75 -2.63 -10.78 28.69
N LYS A 76 -2.22 -10.69 27.45
CA LYS A 76 -1.25 -11.61 26.80
C LYS A 76 0.20 -11.09 26.90
N ASN A 77 0.43 -9.97 27.54
CA ASN A 77 1.73 -9.34 27.64
C ASN A 77 2.34 -9.02 26.28
N ILE A 78 1.48 -8.58 25.31
CA ILE A 78 1.85 -8.17 23.97
C ILE A 78 1.85 -6.64 23.88
N GLU A 79 2.81 -6.09 23.18
CA GLU A 79 2.86 -4.70 22.77
C GLU A 79 2.93 -4.61 21.25
N VAL A 80 1.94 -3.99 20.63
CA VAL A 80 1.94 -3.71 19.18
C VAL A 80 2.60 -2.35 18.95
N GLN A 81 3.69 -2.34 18.22
CA GLN A 81 4.39 -1.14 17.77
C GLN A 81 4.06 -0.84 16.33
N MET A 82 3.36 0.28 16.13
CA MET A 82 2.89 0.68 14.82
C MET A 82 3.92 1.54 14.10
N ASN A 83 4.19 1.22 12.82
CA ASN A 83 5.09 1.95 11.95
C ASN A 83 4.29 2.45 10.74
N ILE A 84 4.01 3.75 10.71
CA ILE A 84 3.19 4.39 9.68
C ILE A 84 4.08 5.15 8.73
N MET A 85 3.93 4.90 7.43
CA MET A 85 4.65 5.60 6.35
C MET A 85 3.77 5.68 5.11
N PRO A 86 3.97 6.66 4.20
CA PRO A 86 3.24 6.71 2.94
C PRO A 86 3.30 5.38 2.19
N TRP A 87 2.19 4.98 1.54
CA TRP A 87 2.06 3.68 0.86
C TRP A 87 3.21 3.37 -0.07
N ASP A 88 3.66 4.34 -0.87
CA ASP A 88 4.78 4.14 -1.79
C ASP A 88 6.08 3.83 -1.06
N SER A 89 6.36 4.55 0.03
CA SER A 89 7.54 4.30 0.86
C SER A 89 7.48 2.92 1.52
N LEU A 90 6.28 2.52 1.97
CA LEU A 90 6.03 1.19 2.52
C LEU A 90 6.34 0.10 1.49
N TYR A 91 5.78 0.20 0.28
CA TYR A 91 5.99 -0.80 -0.76
C TYR A 91 7.44 -0.86 -1.25
N GLN A 92 8.12 0.28 -1.35
CA GLN A 92 9.55 0.33 -1.66
C GLN A 92 10.39 -0.36 -0.58
N LYS A 93 10.09 -0.10 0.70
CA LYS A 93 10.77 -0.73 1.82
C LYS A 93 10.53 -2.24 1.85
N LEU A 94 9.28 -2.69 1.65
CA LEU A 94 8.94 -4.12 1.60
C LEU A 94 9.70 -4.86 0.50
N ALA A 95 9.89 -4.25 -0.66
CA ALA A 95 10.66 -4.85 -1.75
C ALA A 95 12.12 -5.15 -1.38
N THR A 96 12.67 -4.47 -0.38
CA THR A 96 14.05 -4.66 0.09
C THR A 96 14.15 -5.58 1.30
N VAL A 97 13.20 -5.51 2.23
CA VAL A 97 13.30 -6.23 3.50
C VAL A 97 12.68 -7.63 3.46
N LEU A 98 11.58 -7.84 2.71
CA LEU A 98 10.94 -9.15 2.64
C LEU A 98 11.85 -10.25 2.06
N PRO A 99 12.65 -10.01 1.00
CA PRO A 99 13.54 -11.03 0.47
C PRO A 99 14.62 -11.51 1.44
N VAL A 100 14.95 -10.72 2.46
CA VAL A 100 15.97 -11.05 3.46
C VAL A 100 15.35 -11.44 4.82
N GLY A 101 14.02 -11.53 4.91
CA GLY A 101 13.31 -11.94 6.12
C GLY A 101 13.25 -10.87 7.22
N GLU A 102 13.46 -9.60 6.88
CA GLU A 102 13.45 -8.46 7.82
C GLU A 102 12.14 -7.66 7.74
N GLY A 103 11.04 -8.30 7.37
CA GLY A 103 9.72 -7.69 7.31
C GLY A 103 9.10 -7.46 8.70
N PRO A 104 7.94 -6.77 8.76
CA PRO A 104 7.17 -6.65 9.99
C PRO A 104 6.46 -7.96 10.34
N ASP A 105 6.02 -8.09 11.61
CA ASP A 105 5.18 -9.20 12.05
C ASP A 105 3.76 -9.10 11.47
N ILE A 106 3.23 -7.89 11.37
CA ILE A 106 1.93 -7.58 10.76
C ILE A 106 2.10 -6.50 9.70
N LEU A 107 1.46 -6.72 8.55
CA LEU A 107 1.48 -5.80 7.42
C LEU A 107 0.05 -5.48 6.95
N ALA A 108 -0.31 -4.20 6.85
CA ALA A 108 -1.46 -3.77 6.08
C ALA A 108 -1.04 -3.46 4.63
N PHE A 109 -1.79 -3.97 3.67
CA PHE A 109 -1.54 -3.73 2.24
C PHE A 109 -2.81 -3.89 1.41
N ALA A 110 -2.80 -3.38 0.20
CA ALA A 110 -3.92 -3.50 -0.72
C ALA A 110 -4.01 -4.91 -1.32
N PRO A 111 -5.22 -5.51 -1.43
CA PRO A 111 -5.40 -6.92 -1.77
C PRO A 111 -4.83 -7.31 -3.14
N GLU A 112 -4.74 -6.41 -4.09
CA GLU A 112 -4.12 -6.67 -5.40
C GLU A 112 -2.63 -7.04 -5.31
N ARG A 113 -2.00 -6.81 -4.16
CA ARG A 113 -0.61 -7.18 -3.88
C ARG A 113 -0.46 -8.54 -3.19
N LEU A 114 -1.57 -9.18 -2.85
CA LEU A 114 -1.56 -10.43 -2.09
C LEU A 114 -0.67 -11.49 -2.75
N GLY A 115 -0.86 -11.74 -4.04
CA GLY A 115 -0.05 -12.71 -4.78
C GLY A 115 1.44 -12.38 -4.82
N THR A 116 1.79 -11.08 -4.85
CA THR A 116 3.18 -10.63 -4.85
C THR A 116 3.94 -11.06 -3.58
N TYR A 117 3.25 -11.11 -2.45
CA TYR A 117 3.86 -11.46 -1.16
C TYR A 117 3.62 -12.92 -0.76
N ALA A 118 2.47 -13.49 -1.11
CA ALA A 118 2.14 -14.89 -0.79
C ALA A 118 2.93 -15.88 -1.65
N GLU A 119 3.10 -15.62 -2.96
CA GLU A 119 3.79 -16.56 -3.87
C GLU A 119 5.24 -16.84 -3.48
N PRO A 120 6.08 -15.86 -3.12
CA PRO A 120 7.44 -16.11 -2.64
C PRO A 120 7.51 -16.59 -1.17
N GLY A 121 6.37 -16.75 -0.47
CA GLY A 121 6.32 -17.18 0.93
C GLY A 121 6.67 -16.09 1.94
N ALA A 122 6.52 -14.81 1.59
CA ALA A 122 6.73 -13.70 2.51
C ALA A 122 5.56 -13.48 3.49
N LEU A 123 4.41 -14.12 3.24
CA LEU A 123 3.25 -14.13 4.15
C LEU A 123 3.05 -15.53 4.72
N ALA A 124 2.69 -15.61 5.99
CA ALA A 124 2.22 -16.84 6.61
C ALA A 124 0.73 -17.06 6.31
N PRO A 125 0.28 -18.32 6.05
CA PRO A 125 -1.13 -18.64 6.00
C PRO A 125 -1.85 -18.30 7.31
N VAL A 126 -3.12 -17.89 7.20
CA VAL A 126 -3.97 -17.55 8.35
C VAL A 126 -5.27 -18.39 8.39
N ASP A 127 -5.30 -19.52 7.67
CA ASP A 127 -6.47 -20.43 7.64
C ASP A 127 -6.90 -20.85 9.03
N ASP A 128 -5.96 -21.14 9.93
CA ASP A 128 -6.25 -21.56 11.32
C ASP A 128 -7.04 -20.48 12.07
N ALA A 129 -6.78 -19.21 11.85
CA ALA A 129 -7.51 -18.13 12.49
C ALA A 129 -8.99 -18.09 12.08
N TYR A 130 -9.31 -18.51 10.86
CA TYR A 130 -10.68 -18.69 10.38
C TYR A 130 -11.29 -20.00 10.91
N ALA A 131 -10.54 -21.09 10.86
CA ALA A 131 -11.01 -22.40 11.32
C ALA A 131 -11.30 -22.42 12.82
N ASP A 132 -10.50 -21.75 13.61
CA ASP A 132 -10.65 -21.65 15.08
C ASP A 132 -11.69 -20.59 15.49
N GLY A 133 -12.33 -19.91 14.53
CA GLY A 133 -13.34 -18.89 14.79
C GLY A 133 -12.78 -17.60 15.42
N ILE A 134 -11.46 -17.38 15.37
CA ILE A 134 -10.84 -16.11 15.78
C ILE A 134 -11.31 -15.01 14.86
N ILE A 135 -11.44 -15.33 13.57
CA ILE A 135 -12.00 -14.45 12.54
C ILE A 135 -13.34 -15.04 12.12
N ASP A 136 -14.41 -14.29 12.36
CA ASP A 136 -15.75 -14.65 11.92
C ASP A 136 -15.89 -14.38 10.42
N GLU A 137 -15.82 -15.42 9.60
CA GLU A 137 -15.96 -15.30 8.14
C GLU A 137 -17.34 -14.75 7.72
N SER A 138 -18.36 -14.86 8.58
CA SER A 138 -19.70 -14.38 8.25
C SER A 138 -19.81 -12.85 8.18
N VAL A 139 -18.89 -12.14 8.82
CA VAL A 139 -18.82 -10.66 8.75
C VAL A 139 -18.08 -10.15 7.52
N VAL A 140 -17.42 -11.05 6.77
CA VAL A 140 -16.71 -10.72 5.53
C VAL A 140 -17.69 -10.83 4.36
N PRO A 141 -17.97 -9.75 3.62
CA PRO A 141 -18.80 -9.83 2.41
C PRO A 141 -18.24 -10.87 1.43
N ASP A 142 -19.10 -11.70 0.85
CA ASP A 142 -18.69 -12.79 -0.05
C ASP A 142 -17.83 -12.29 -1.22
N ALA A 143 -18.14 -11.11 -1.76
CA ALA A 143 -17.36 -10.48 -2.83
C ALA A 143 -15.90 -10.16 -2.43
N LEU A 144 -15.58 -10.12 -1.15
CA LEU A 144 -14.22 -9.81 -0.66
C LEU A 144 -13.44 -11.04 -0.21
N LYS A 145 -14.11 -12.20 0.01
CA LYS A 145 -13.46 -13.40 0.53
C LYS A 145 -12.34 -13.90 -0.38
N ASP A 146 -12.54 -13.86 -1.69
CA ASP A 146 -11.54 -14.31 -2.64
C ASP A 146 -10.32 -13.37 -2.70
N ASN A 147 -10.49 -12.10 -2.36
CA ASN A 147 -9.39 -11.13 -2.29
C ASN A 147 -8.43 -11.37 -1.11
N LEU A 148 -8.81 -12.22 -0.16
CA LEU A 148 -8.01 -12.59 1.01
C LEU A 148 -7.25 -13.91 0.80
N LYS A 149 -7.49 -14.58 -0.35
CA LYS A 149 -6.93 -15.89 -0.68
C LYS A 149 -5.93 -15.82 -1.83
N TRP A 150 -4.88 -16.61 -1.72
CA TRP A 150 -3.99 -16.91 -2.83
C TRP A 150 -3.96 -18.42 -3.04
N LYS A 151 -4.35 -18.87 -4.24
CA LYS A 151 -4.44 -20.30 -4.59
C LYS A 151 -5.28 -21.12 -3.59
N GLY A 152 -6.34 -20.52 -3.04
CA GLY A 152 -7.26 -21.15 -2.13
C GLY A 152 -6.92 -21.07 -0.65
N THR A 153 -5.75 -20.57 -0.29
CA THR A 153 -5.26 -20.40 1.09
C THR A 153 -5.44 -18.96 1.55
N TYR A 154 -5.94 -18.75 2.76
CA TYR A 154 -6.06 -17.43 3.36
C TYR A 154 -4.70 -16.88 3.81
N TYR A 155 -4.36 -15.67 3.38
CA TYR A 155 -3.17 -14.91 3.81
C TYR A 155 -3.53 -13.55 4.38
N GLY A 156 -4.80 -13.17 4.35
CA GLY A 156 -5.24 -11.87 4.79
C GLY A 156 -6.45 -11.93 5.71
N VAL A 157 -6.56 -10.88 6.53
CA VAL A 157 -7.72 -10.57 7.37
C VAL A 157 -8.26 -9.22 6.89
N PRO A 158 -9.57 -9.08 6.64
CA PRO A 158 -10.12 -7.81 6.19
C PRO A 158 -10.01 -6.77 7.31
N MET A 159 -9.43 -5.62 7.01
CA MET A 159 -9.28 -4.52 7.94
C MET A 159 -10.32 -3.43 7.69
N ASN A 160 -10.45 -3.00 6.45
CA ASN A 160 -11.41 -2.03 5.98
C ASN A 160 -11.73 -2.29 4.50
N PHE A 161 -12.76 -1.64 4.00
CA PHE A 161 -13.04 -1.56 2.57
C PHE A 161 -13.54 -0.16 2.23
N ALA A 162 -13.39 0.22 0.98
CA ALA A 162 -13.90 1.48 0.45
C ALA A 162 -14.65 1.23 -0.85
N THR A 163 -15.64 2.07 -1.12
CA THR A 163 -16.34 2.14 -2.40
C THR A 163 -15.93 3.41 -3.14
N LEU A 164 -15.85 3.31 -4.45
CA LEU A 164 -15.65 4.48 -5.28
C LEU A 164 -17.02 5.06 -5.65
N LEU A 165 -17.19 6.35 -5.43
CA LEU A 165 -18.42 7.09 -5.68
C LEU A 165 -18.09 8.35 -6.47
N LEU A 166 -19.03 8.76 -7.32
CA LEU A 166 -18.98 10.07 -7.94
C LEU A 166 -19.49 11.11 -6.94
N TYR A 167 -18.61 12.01 -6.55
CA TYR A 167 -18.98 13.20 -5.77
C TYR A 167 -19.16 14.38 -6.71
N TYR A 168 -20.23 15.16 -6.53
CA TYR A 168 -20.47 16.34 -7.33
C TYR A 168 -20.91 17.54 -6.48
N ASN A 169 -20.59 18.72 -6.97
CA ASN A 169 -20.91 19.96 -6.29
C ASN A 169 -22.22 20.53 -6.84
N LYS A 170 -23.30 20.48 -6.03
CA LYS A 170 -24.63 20.97 -6.41
C LYS A 170 -24.66 22.46 -6.77
N THR A 171 -23.80 23.29 -6.15
CA THR A 171 -23.71 24.71 -6.48
C THR A 171 -23.15 24.89 -7.90
N ILE A 172 -22.08 24.15 -8.25
CA ILE A 172 -21.51 24.20 -9.60
C ILE A 172 -22.51 23.70 -10.65
N PHE A 173 -23.28 22.65 -10.33
CA PHE A 173 -24.36 22.17 -11.20
C PHE A 173 -25.38 23.28 -11.48
N THR A 174 -25.86 23.95 -10.45
CA THR A 174 -26.81 25.07 -10.59
C THR A 174 -26.20 26.21 -11.41
N GLU A 175 -24.96 26.60 -11.15
CA GLU A 175 -24.25 27.65 -11.91
C GLU A 175 -24.10 27.28 -13.40
N ALA A 176 -23.90 25.99 -13.69
CA ALA A 176 -23.82 25.48 -15.05
C ALA A 176 -25.20 25.31 -15.74
N GLY A 177 -26.31 25.50 -15.02
CA GLY A 177 -27.67 25.28 -15.52
C GLY A 177 -28.08 23.81 -15.56
N LEU A 178 -27.40 22.96 -14.79
CA LEU A 178 -27.74 21.56 -14.57
C LEU A 178 -28.65 21.41 -13.36
N ASP A 179 -29.49 20.39 -13.35
CA ASP A 179 -30.30 20.04 -12.18
C ASP A 179 -29.43 19.43 -11.08
N PRO A 180 -29.33 20.09 -9.90
CA PRO A 180 -28.50 19.58 -8.81
C PRO A 180 -29.04 18.30 -8.14
N GLU A 181 -30.27 17.87 -8.48
CA GLU A 181 -30.86 16.63 -7.95
C GLU A 181 -30.74 15.47 -8.94
N THR A 182 -30.19 15.71 -10.13
CA THR A 182 -30.07 14.73 -11.20
C THR A 182 -28.58 14.54 -11.57
N PRO A 183 -27.81 13.75 -10.80
CA PRO A 183 -26.44 13.43 -11.17
C PRO A 183 -26.38 12.58 -12.43
N PRO A 184 -25.25 12.56 -13.17
CA PRO A 184 -25.11 11.74 -14.37
C PRO A 184 -25.21 10.25 -14.01
N ALA A 185 -26.00 9.50 -14.80
CA ALA A 185 -26.20 8.07 -14.64
C ALA A 185 -25.32 7.23 -15.59
N THR A 186 -24.72 7.85 -16.61
CA THR A 186 -23.86 7.21 -17.60
C THR A 186 -22.55 7.99 -17.78
N TRP A 187 -21.55 7.35 -18.36
CA TRP A 187 -20.30 8.02 -18.74
C TRP A 187 -20.52 9.14 -19.77
N ASP A 188 -21.46 8.95 -20.70
CA ASP A 188 -21.79 9.96 -21.70
C ASP A 188 -22.44 11.19 -21.06
N GLU A 189 -23.33 11.00 -20.10
CA GLU A 189 -23.92 12.11 -19.34
C GLU A 189 -22.87 12.81 -18.49
N LEU A 190 -21.93 12.07 -17.86
CA LEU A 190 -20.84 12.67 -17.12
C LEU A 190 -19.98 13.59 -17.99
N GLU A 191 -19.62 13.11 -19.19
CA GLU A 191 -18.84 13.89 -20.15
C GLU A 191 -19.60 15.17 -20.59
N GLN A 192 -20.87 15.03 -20.96
CA GLN A 192 -21.73 16.17 -21.35
C GLN A 192 -21.86 17.20 -20.19
N TYR A 193 -22.07 16.73 -18.96
CA TYR A 193 -22.16 17.61 -17.79
C TYR A 193 -20.82 18.28 -17.50
N ALA A 194 -19.72 17.56 -17.62
CA ALA A 194 -18.38 18.10 -17.45
C ALA A 194 -18.08 19.21 -18.49
N GLU A 195 -18.39 18.99 -19.76
CA GLU A 195 -18.26 19.99 -20.82
C GLU A 195 -19.11 21.23 -20.54
N GLN A 196 -20.37 21.03 -20.15
CA GLN A 196 -21.29 22.12 -19.81
C GLN A 196 -20.80 22.95 -18.61
N ILE A 197 -20.25 22.28 -17.57
CA ILE A 197 -19.65 22.96 -16.41
C ILE A 197 -18.47 23.84 -16.86
N VAL A 198 -17.57 23.30 -17.67
CA VAL A 198 -16.42 24.04 -18.19
C VAL A 198 -16.89 25.24 -19.01
N GLU A 199 -17.82 25.04 -19.95
CA GLU A 199 -18.34 26.10 -20.82
C GLU A 199 -19.02 27.25 -20.05
N LYS A 200 -19.90 26.91 -19.10
CA LYS A 200 -20.73 27.89 -18.39
C LYS A 200 -20.05 28.56 -17.22
N THR A 201 -19.10 27.86 -16.55
CA THR A 201 -18.53 28.34 -15.29
C THR A 201 -17.03 28.61 -15.34
N GLY A 202 -16.32 28.05 -16.33
CA GLY A 202 -14.86 28.06 -16.39
C GLY A 202 -14.17 27.22 -15.32
N LYS A 203 -14.93 26.42 -14.57
CA LYS A 203 -14.42 25.49 -13.54
C LYS A 203 -14.13 24.13 -14.17
N TYR A 204 -13.38 23.27 -13.46
CA TYR A 204 -13.16 21.89 -13.90
C TYR A 204 -14.49 21.13 -13.86
N GLY A 205 -14.80 20.41 -14.96
CA GLY A 205 -16.02 19.65 -15.11
C GLY A 205 -15.94 18.26 -14.45
N PHE A 206 -14.77 17.64 -14.53
CA PHE A 206 -14.47 16.35 -13.92
C PHE A 206 -12.99 16.26 -13.57
N ASP A 207 -12.69 15.57 -12.49
CA ASP A 207 -11.31 15.24 -12.10
C ASP A 207 -11.27 13.84 -11.50
N MET A 208 -10.18 13.14 -11.75
CA MET A 208 -9.96 11.78 -11.32
C MET A 208 -8.48 11.57 -11.02
N ALA A 209 -8.19 10.95 -9.88
CA ALA A 209 -6.84 10.53 -9.56
C ALA A 209 -6.42 9.39 -10.49
N VAL A 210 -5.49 9.63 -11.42
CA VAL A 210 -5.03 8.63 -12.39
C VAL A 210 -3.63 8.10 -12.09
N LYS A 211 -2.91 8.79 -11.23
CA LYS A 211 -1.58 8.38 -10.80
C LYS A 211 -1.67 7.56 -9.51
N GLU A 212 -1.04 6.38 -9.51
CA GLU A 212 -0.93 5.51 -8.33
C GLU A 212 -2.29 4.99 -7.79
N THR A 213 -3.33 5.00 -8.63
CA THR A 213 -4.68 4.59 -8.24
C THR A 213 -5.25 3.56 -9.21
N THR A 214 -4.84 2.31 -9.07
CA THR A 214 -5.39 1.18 -9.84
C THR A 214 -6.92 1.13 -9.84
N PRO A 215 -7.63 1.36 -8.70
CA PRO A 215 -9.10 1.29 -8.69
C PRO A 215 -9.80 2.26 -9.66
N MET A 216 -9.23 3.44 -9.92
CA MET A 216 -9.84 4.38 -10.88
C MET A 216 -9.80 3.85 -12.31
N TRP A 217 -8.68 3.27 -12.70
CA TRP A 217 -8.56 2.61 -14.00
C TRP A 217 -9.49 1.39 -14.11
N CYS A 218 -9.63 0.61 -13.02
CA CYS A 218 -10.55 -0.53 -12.97
C CYS A 218 -11.99 -0.12 -13.25
N ILE A 219 -12.49 0.94 -12.61
CA ILE A 219 -13.86 1.42 -12.85
C ILE A 219 -14.09 1.75 -14.32
N MET A 220 -13.15 2.45 -14.94
CA MET A 220 -13.28 2.88 -16.33
C MET A 220 -13.24 1.71 -17.31
N LEU A 221 -12.23 0.83 -17.16
CA LEU A 221 -12.04 -0.30 -18.05
C LEU A 221 -13.18 -1.33 -17.92
N TRP A 222 -13.51 -1.74 -16.69
CA TRP A 222 -14.61 -2.67 -16.44
C TRP A 222 -15.99 -2.06 -16.78
N GLY A 223 -16.16 -0.76 -16.54
CA GLY A 223 -17.38 -0.05 -16.91
C GLY A 223 -17.67 -0.04 -18.40
N ASN A 224 -16.65 -0.19 -19.26
CA ASN A 224 -16.78 -0.33 -20.72
C ASN A 224 -16.63 -1.79 -21.20
N GLY A 225 -16.67 -2.78 -20.30
CA GLY A 225 -16.57 -4.20 -20.66
C GLY A 225 -15.14 -4.70 -20.94
N GLY A 226 -14.15 -3.88 -20.68
CA GLY A 226 -12.74 -4.27 -20.74
C GLY A 226 -12.27 -5.07 -19.53
N ASP A 227 -11.03 -5.54 -19.56
CA ASP A 227 -10.42 -6.27 -18.44
C ASP A 227 -8.89 -6.16 -18.51
N PHE A 228 -8.22 -6.52 -17.41
CA PHE A 228 -6.76 -6.59 -17.33
C PHE A 228 -6.24 -7.99 -17.65
N ILE A 229 -6.92 -9.00 -17.14
CA ILE A 229 -6.54 -10.41 -17.27
C ILE A 229 -7.78 -11.24 -17.62
N LYS A 230 -7.69 -12.05 -18.66
CA LYS A 230 -8.71 -13.00 -19.04
C LYS A 230 -8.06 -14.35 -19.32
N ASP A 231 -8.57 -15.42 -18.71
CA ASP A 231 -8.04 -16.79 -18.85
C ASP A 231 -6.52 -16.87 -18.55
N GLY A 232 -6.06 -16.14 -17.54
CA GLY A 232 -4.64 -16.08 -17.13
C GLY A 232 -3.72 -15.32 -18.08
N LYS A 233 -4.26 -14.59 -19.05
CA LYS A 233 -3.51 -13.79 -20.02
C LYS A 233 -3.84 -12.31 -19.89
N ALA A 234 -2.83 -11.46 -20.04
CA ALA A 234 -3.03 -10.02 -20.09
C ALA A 234 -3.82 -9.65 -21.37
N VAL A 235 -4.89 -8.86 -21.19
CA VAL A 235 -5.77 -8.40 -22.27
C VAL A 235 -5.85 -6.87 -22.34
N PHE A 236 -4.78 -6.21 -21.92
CA PHE A 236 -4.69 -4.75 -21.80
C PHE A 236 -4.97 -3.99 -23.10
N ASN A 237 -4.69 -4.62 -24.25
CA ASN A 237 -4.89 -4.07 -25.58
C ASN A 237 -6.19 -4.55 -26.25
N SER A 238 -7.20 -4.95 -25.47
CA SER A 238 -8.51 -5.27 -26.05
C SER A 238 -9.14 -4.00 -26.66
N PRO A 239 -10.04 -4.15 -27.64
CA PRO A 239 -10.73 -3.01 -28.24
C PRO A 239 -11.42 -2.12 -27.22
N GLU A 240 -12.08 -2.69 -26.23
CA GLU A 240 -12.81 -2.01 -25.16
C GLU A 240 -11.86 -1.17 -24.30
N ASN A 241 -10.69 -1.74 -23.96
CA ASN A 241 -9.67 -1.03 -23.18
C ASN A 241 -9.06 0.13 -23.99
N VAL A 242 -8.75 -0.11 -25.27
CA VAL A 242 -8.21 0.93 -26.17
C VAL A 242 -9.21 2.07 -26.33
N GLU A 243 -10.49 1.77 -26.52
CA GLU A 243 -11.56 2.76 -26.59
C GLU A 243 -11.64 3.58 -25.31
N THR A 244 -11.66 2.93 -24.15
CA THR A 244 -11.70 3.60 -22.84
C THR A 244 -10.52 4.54 -22.65
N ILE A 245 -9.29 4.07 -22.88
CA ILE A 245 -8.08 4.88 -22.69
C ILE A 245 -8.02 6.04 -23.71
N THR A 246 -8.59 5.85 -24.90
CA THR A 246 -8.63 6.90 -25.93
C THR A 246 -9.64 7.99 -25.60
N ARG A 247 -10.73 7.64 -24.91
CA ARG A 247 -11.78 8.56 -24.48
C ARG A 247 -11.31 9.48 -23.34
N TRP A 248 -10.55 8.93 -22.41
CA TRP A 248 -10.10 9.61 -21.18
C TRP A 248 -8.63 10.04 -21.23
#